data_18108975fd23f7732697c6870d830302
#
_entry.id   18108975fd23f7732697c6870d830302
#
_cell.length_a   1.000
_cell.length_b   1.000
_cell.length_c   1.000
_cell.angle_alpha   90.00
_cell.angle_beta   90.00
_cell.angle_gamma   90.00
#
_symmetry.space_group_name_H-M   'P 1'
#
loop_
_entity.id
_entity.type
_entity.pdbx_description
1 polymer ?
#
loop_
_entity_poly.entity_id
_entity_poly.type
_entity_poly.pdbx_seq_one_letter_code
_entity_poly.pdbx_strand_id
1 'polypeptide(L)'
;TEENLEIVIEEIKNNLDESLLTGYWLKKNQDDNPMAGYCYYASAVLKKVFPELEMWRGKDNQGEYHWFNKWDSRVIDITEDQYYRKGRTPPYDTAVKKQQLGGRHGAKANRLLKKINR
;
A
#
# COMPACT_ATOMS: atom_id res chain seq x y z
N THR A 1 18.30 3.69 -5.09
CA THR A 1 19.10 3.29 -3.92
C THR A 1 18.21 3.06 -2.71
N GLU A 2 18.73 2.38 -1.72
CA GLU A 2 18.04 2.15 -0.45
C GLU A 2 17.64 3.46 0.24
N GLU A 3 18.52 4.43 0.23
CA GLU A 3 18.23 5.74 0.83
C GLU A 3 17.07 6.44 0.14
N ASN A 4 17.04 6.43 -1.19
CA ASN A 4 15.96 7.03 -1.95
C ASN A 4 14.64 6.31 -1.69
N LEU A 5 14.67 5.00 -1.56
CA LEU A 5 13.50 4.19 -1.25
C LEU A 5 12.90 4.61 0.10
N GLU A 6 13.73 4.72 1.14
CA GLU A 6 13.27 5.12 2.47
C GLU A 6 12.67 6.52 2.47
N ILE A 7 13.27 7.46 1.76
CA ILE A 7 12.77 8.83 1.65
C ILE A 7 11.38 8.83 1.01
N VAL A 8 11.21 8.10 -0.08
CA VAL A 8 9.91 8.05 -0.79
C VAL A 8 8.85 7.35 0.06
N ILE A 9 9.22 6.28 0.77
CA ILE A 9 8.30 5.61 1.69
C ILE A 9 7.76 6.60 2.73
N GLU A 10 8.63 7.41 3.34
CA GLU A 10 8.20 8.41 4.32
C GLU A 10 7.31 9.49 3.68
N GLU A 11 7.64 9.94 2.47
CA GLU A 11 6.79 10.88 1.75
C GLU A 11 5.39 10.31 1.50
N ILE A 12 5.31 9.05 1.10
CA ILE A 12 4.02 8.39 0.89
C ILE A 12 3.24 8.32 2.20
N LYS A 13 3.86 7.84 3.27
CA LYS A 13 3.21 7.74 4.58
C LYS A 13 2.65 9.09 5.03
N ASN A 14 3.41 10.14 4.85
CA ASN A 14 3.03 11.48 5.30
C ASN A 14 1.90 12.10 4.48
N ASN A 15 1.58 11.53 3.31
CA ASN A 15 0.56 12.05 2.42
C ASN A 15 -0.66 11.14 2.26
N LEU A 16 -0.70 10.01 2.97
CA LEU A 16 -1.89 9.18 3.02
C LEU A 16 -2.98 9.92 3.80
N ASP A 17 -4.18 10.00 3.25
CA ASP A 17 -5.29 10.63 3.94
C ASP A 17 -6.63 9.96 3.61
N GLU A 18 -7.65 10.27 4.40
CA GLU A 18 -8.95 9.63 4.33
C GLU A 18 -9.67 9.88 2.99
N SER A 19 -9.26 10.89 2.21
CA SER A 19 -9.87 11.13 0.91
C SER A 19 -9.65 9.98 -0.09
N LEU A 20 -8.69 9.10 0.19
CA LEU A 20 -8.45 7.91 -0.61
C LEU A 20 -9.43 6.78 -0.30
N LEU A 21 -10.15 6.86 0.81
CA LEU A 21 -10.95 5.76 1.36
C LEU A 21 -12.43 6.04 1.26
N THR A 22 -13.22 4.96 1.13
CA THR A 22 -14.68 5.03 1.16
C THR A 22 -15.24 3.83 1.94
N GLY A 23 -16.48 3.99 2.45
CA GLY A 23 -17.25 2.90 3.04
C GLY A 23 -16.52 2.12 4.11
N TYR A 24 -16.41 0.83 3.90
CA TYR A 24 -15.83 -0.13 4.84
C TYR A 24 -14.41 0.25 5.27
N TRP A 25 -13.55 0.62 4.31
CA TRP A 25 -12.15 0.94 4.61
C TRP A 25 -11.99 2.25 5.37
N LEU A 26 -12.84 3.24 5.09
CA LEU A 26 -12.83 4.50 5.82
C LEU A 26 -13.18 4.27 7.29
N LYS A 27 -14.22 3.50 7.55
CA LYS A 27 -14.64 3.18 8.91
C LYS A 27 -13.54 2.41 9.64
N LYS A 28 -12.94 1.41 9.00
CA LYS A 28 -11.89 0.60 9.60
C LYS A 28 -10.65 1.43 9.93
N ASN A 29 -10.31 2.39 9.07
CA ASN A 29 -9.21 3.31 9.30
C ASN A 29 -9.47 4.19 10.54
N GLN A 30 -10.70 4.72 10.67
CA GLN A 30 -11.08 5.55 11.78
C GLN A 30 -11.17 4.79 13.11
N ASP A 31 -11.42 3.48 13.08
CA ASP A 31 -11.56 2.62 14.25
C ASP A 31 -10.19 2.12 14.76
N ASP A 32 -9.23 3.03 14.92
CA ASP A 32 -7.91 2.78 15.50
C ASP A 32 -7.01 1.84 14.66
N ASN A 33 -7.07 1.98 13.34
CA ASN A 33 -6.14 1.30 12.46
C ASN A 33 -5.70 2.25 11.33
N PRO A 34 -4.79 3.20 11.63
CA PRO A 34 -4.50 4.33 10.74
C PRO A 34 -3.90 3.94 9.38
N MET A 35 -3.42 2.71 9.20
CA MET A 35 -2.92 2.26 7.90
C MET A 35 -3.94 1.45 7.11
N ALA A 36 -5.13 1.16 7.68
CA ALA A 36 -6.13 0.35 7.00
C ALA A 36 -6.65 1.02 5.73
N GLY A 37 -6.73 0.24 4.64
CA GLY A 37 -7.27 0.70 3.37
C GLY A 37 -6.27 1.36 2.43
N TYR A 38 -5.06 1.68 2.88
CA TYR A 38 -4.07 2.39 2.08
C TYR A 38 -3.12 1.49 1.28
N CYS A 39 -3.18 0.19 1.48
CA CYS A 39 -2.17 -0.74 0.96
C CYS A 39 -2.00 -0.66 -0.57
N TYR A 40 -3.10 -0.62 -1.32
CA TYR A 40 -3.00 -0.52 -2.76
C TYR A 40 -2.34 0.79 -3.18
N TYR A 41 -2.80 1.92 -2.64
CA TYR A 41 -2.31 3.24 -3.04
C TYR A 41 -0.84 3.43 -2.72
N ALA A 42 -0.42 2.99 -1.55
CA ALA A 42 0.98 3.05 -1.14
C ALA A 42 1.87 2.22 -2.08
N SER A 43 1.48 0.98 -2.36
CA SER A 43 2.28 0.11 -3.22
C SER A 43 2.27 0.56 -4.68
N ALA A 44 1.15 1.08 -5.18
CA ALA A 44 1.06 1.56 -6.56
C ALA A 44 1.93 2.81 -6.78
N VAL A 45 1.90 3.76 -5.84
CA VAL A 45 2.73 4.96 -5.95
C VAL A 45 4.22 4.61 -5.85
N LEU A 46 4.57 3.70 -4.94
CA LEU A 46 5.97 3.28 -4.82
C LEU A 46 6.46 2.64 -6.14
N LYS A 47 5.64 1.82 -6.77
CA LYS A 47 5.93 1.23 -8.07
C LYS A 47 6.10 2.30 -9.16
N LYS A 48 5.29 3.35 -9.14
CA LYS A 48 5.39 4.44 -10.11
C LYS A 48 6.70 5.20 -9.98
N VAL A 49 7.20 5.38 -8.77
CA VAL A 49 8.48 6.06 -8.51
C VAL A 49 9.65 5.14 -8.82
N PHE A 50 9.53 3.86 -8.51
CA PHE A 50 10.57 2.85 -8.71
C PHE A 50 10.02 1.72 -9.60
N PRO A 51 10.06 1.88 -10.93
CA PRO A 51 9.44 0.90 -11.84
C PRO A 51 10.00 -0.53 -11.75
N GLU A 52 11.21 -0.70 -11.21
CA GLU A 52 11.81 -2.01 -11.02
C GLU A 52 11.16 -2.84 -9.90
N LEU A 53 10.37 -2.21 -9.05
CA LEU A 53 9.65 -2.94 -8.02
C LEU A 53 8.49 -3.72 -8.62
N GLU A 54 8.13 -4.81 -7.96
CA GLU A 54 6.95 -5.60 -8.30
C GLU A 54 5.80 -5.27 -7.34
N MET A 55 4.57 -5.45 -7.82
CA MET A 55 3.39 -5.37 -6.97
C MET A 55 2.87 -6.78 -6.72
N TRP A 56 2.52 -7.06 -5.48
CA TRP A 56 2.01 -8.35 -5.05
C TRP A 56 0.74 -8.16 -4.23
N ARG A 57 -0.15 -9.15 -4.29
CA ARG A 57 -1.40 -9.12 -3.54
C ARG A 57 -1.65 -10.47 -2.88
N GLY A 58 -1.82 -10.49 -1.55
CA GLY A 58 -2.17 -11.66 -0.80
C GLY A 58 -3.57 -11.55 -0.23
N LYS A 59 -4.23 -12.70 -0.01
CA LYS A 59 -5.53 -12.75 0.63
C LYS A 59 -5.35 -13.26 2.06
N ASP A 60 -5.83 -12.48 3.04
CA ASP A 60 -5.65 -12.84 4.43
C ASP A 60 -6.72 -13.83 4.92
N ASN A 61 -6.63 -14.23 6.18
CA ASN A 61 -7.55 -15.22 6.76
C ASN A 61 -8.96 -14.68 7.02
N GLN A 62 -9.16 -13.37 6.83
CA GLN A 62 -10.48 -12.75 6.88
C GLN A 62 -11.07 -12.52 5.50
N GLY A 63 -10.38 -12.99 4.44
CA GLY A 63 -10.83 -12.85 3.07
C GLY A 63 -10.54 -11.49 2.45
N GLU A 64 -9.75 -10.66 3.10
CA GLU A 64 -9.40 -9.33 2.59
C GLU A 64 -8.09 -9.38 1.82
N TYR A 65 -7.96 -8.55 0.79
CA TYR A 65 -6.75 -8.47 0.01
C TYR A 65 -5.79 -7.43 0.59
N HIS A 66 -4.50 -7.76 0.57
CA HIS A 66 -3.43 -6.87 1.00
C HIS A 66 -2.39 -6.72 -0.11
N TRP A 67 -2.06 -5.47 -0.45
CA TRP A 67 -1.09 -5.13 -1.48
C TRP A 67 0.23 -4.70 -0.85
N PHE A 68 1.32 -5.12 -1.49
CA PHE A 68 2.66 -4.73 -1.07
C PHE A 68 3.59 -4.84 -2.27
N ASN A 69 4.86 -4.47 -2.08
CA ASN A 69 5.86 -4.51 -3.14
C ASN A 69 6.92 -5.56 -2.82
N LYS A 70 7.62 -6.01 -3.86
CA LYS A 70 8.86 -6.77 -3.72
C LYS A 70 9.95 -6.13 -4.59
N TRP A 71 11.14 -6.07 -4.05
CA TRP A 71 12.35 -5.74 -4.77
C TRP A 71 13.21 -7.00 -4.77
N ASP A 72 13.32 -7.63 -5.93
CA ASP A 72 13.77 -9.01 -6.04
C ASP A 72 12.88 -9.88 -5.14
N SER A 73 13.40 -10.59 -4.16
CA SER A 73 12.58 -11.38 -3.25
C SER A 73 12.32 -10.69 -1.91
N ARG A 74 12.76 -9.45 -1.75
CA ARG A 74 12.60 -8.69 -0.50
C ARG A 74 11.25 -8.00 -0.47
N VAL A 75 10.48 -8.26 0.60
CA VAL A 75 9.18 -7.61 0.82
C VAL A 75 9.37 -6.16 1.25
N ILE A 76 8.62 -5.25 0.63
CA ILE A 76 8.52 -3.84 1.02
C ILE A 76 7.04 -3.54 1.22
N ASP A 77 6.64 -3.32 2.47
CA ASP A 77 5.23 -3.17 2.82
C ASP A 77 5.03 -1.93 3.70
N ILE A 78 4.65 -0.84 3.04
CA ILE A 78 4.49 0.47 3.71
C ILE A 78 3.40 0.41 4.78
N THR A 79 2.34 -0.37 4.56
CA THR A 79 1.18 -0.39 5.44
C THR A 79 1.11 -1.64 6.33
N GLU A 80 2.23 -2.32 6.54
CA GLU A 80 2.27 -3.57 7.32
C GLU A 80 1.71 -3.41 8.73
N ASP A 81 1.80 -2.22 9.31
CA ASP A 81 1.31 -1.94 10.65
C ASP A 81 -0.18 -2.23 10.83
N GLN A 82 -0.96 -2.16 9.73
CA GLN A 82 -2.38 -2.49 9.82
C GLN A 82 -2.64 -3.92 10.30
N TYR A 83 -1.67 -4.83 10.08
CA TYR A 83 -1.74 -6.20 10.59
C TYR A 83 -1.12 -6.34 11.96
N TYR A 84 0.11 -5.87 12.13
CA TYR A 84 0.83 -6.02 13.39
C TYR A 84 0.16 -5.32 14.56
N ARG A 85 -0.45 -4.16 14.30
CA ARG A 85 -1.24 -3.43 15.30
C ARG A 85 -2.37 -4.27 15.88
N LYS A 86 -2.92 -5.19 15.10
CA LYS A 86 -4.01 -6.08 15.52
C LYS A 86 -3.51 -7.48 15.89
N GLY A 87 -2.22 -7.67 16.05
CA GLY A 87 -1.63 -8.97 16.39
C GLY A 87 -1.75 -10.00 15.28
N ARG A 88 -1.85 -9.54 14.04
CA ARG A 88 -2.02 -10.39 12.86
C ARG A 88 -0.76 -10.36 11.99
N THR A 89 -0.61 -11.36 11.13
CA THR A 89 0.50 -11.45 10.19
C THR A 89 0.00 -11.09 8.78
N PRO A 90 0.72 -10.24 8.04
CA PRO A 90 0.35 -9.96 6.65
C PRO A 90 0.37 -11.22 5.79
N PRO A 91 -0.50 -11.31 4.75
CA PRO A 91 -0.64 -12.54 3.95
C PRO A 91 0.40 -12.65 2.84
N TYR A 92 1.69 -12.64 3.19
CA TYR A 92 2.76 -12.74 2.20
C TYR A 92 2.80 -14.12 1.55
N ASP A 93 2.46 -15.17 2.30
CA ASP A 93 2.55 -16.56 1.84
C ASP A 93 1.55 -16.90 0.73
N THR A 94 0.41 -16.21 0.71
CA THR A 94 -0.64 -16.44 -0.29
C THR A 94 -0.56 -15.48 -1.47
N ALA A 95 0.43 -14.58 -1.46
CA ALA A 95 0.48 -13.50 -2.43
C ALA A 95 0.90 -13.97 -3.81
N VAL A 96 0.37 -13.27 -4.82
CA VAL A 96 0.74 -13.45 -6.21
C VAL A 96 1.08 -12.11 -6.82
N LYS A 97 1.94 -12.13 -7.84
CA LYS A 97 2.34 -10.92 -8.56
C LYS A 97 1.15 -10.38 -9.35
N LYS A 98 0.95 -9.05 -9.31
CA LYS A 98 -0.19 -8.39 -9.93
C LYS A 98 0.24 -7.17 -10.74
N GLN A 99 -0.67 -6.71 -11.60
CA GLN A 99 -0.52 -5.46 -12.33
C GLN A 99 -1.21 -4.32 -11.59
N GLN A 100 -0.85 -3.09 -11.94
CA GLN A 100 -1.54 -1.91 -11.40
C GLN A 100 -2.98 -1.88 -11.88
N LEU A 101 -3.88 -1.41 -11.00
CA LEU A 101 -5.29 -1.25 -11.33
C LEU A 101 -5.52 0.10 -12.01
N GLY A 102 -6.48 0.13 -12.92
CA GLY A 102 -6.93 1.37 -13.56
C GLY A 102 -8.17 1.94 -12.87
N GLY A 103 -8.92 2.76 -13.61
CA GLY A 103 -10.18 3.32 -13.16
C GLY A 103 -10.02 4.21 -11.92
N ARG A 104 -10.96 4.06 -10.97
CA ARG A 104 -11.00 4.86 -9.76
C ARG A 104 -9.76 4.69 -8.90
N HIS A 105 -9.27 3.47 -8.77
CA HIS A 105 -8.07 3.18 -7.97
C HIS A 105 -6.84 3.82 -8.61
N GLY A 106 -6.72 3.73 -9.94
CA GLY A 106 -5.62 4.37 -10.66
C GLY A 106 -5.63 5.88 -10.51
N ALA A 107 -6.80 6.51 -10.60
CA ALA A 107 -6.94 7.95 -10.43
C ALA A 107 -6.52 8.41 -9.03
N LYS A 108 -6.91 7.66 -7.99
CA LYS A 108 -6.53 7.97 -6.61
C LYS A 108 -5.03 7.81 -6.39
N ALA A 109 -4.43 6.76 -6.96
CA ALA A 109 -2.98 6.58 -6.89
C ALA A 109 -2.25 7.74 -7.56
N ASN A 110 -2.74 8.22 -8.71
CA ASN A 110 -2.15 9.36 -9.41
C ASN A 110 -2.25 10.65 -8.58
N ARG A 111 -3.35 10.86 -7.86
CA ARG A 111 -3.48 12.02 -6.97
C ARG A 111 -2.44 11.97 -5.84
N LEU A 112 -2.25 10.80 -5.24
CA LEU A 112 -1.24 10.63 -4.20
C LEU A 112 0.16 10.87 -4.76
N LEU A 113 0.45 10.38 -5.95
CA LEU A 113 1.74 10.60 -6.61
C LEU A 113 2.02 12.10 -6.78
N LYS A 114 1.01 12.88 -7.19
CA LYS A 114 1.15 14.33 -7.34
C LYS A 114 1.44 15.01 -6.00
N LYS A 115 0.82 14.54 -4.91
CA LYS A 115 1.02 15.11 -3.58
C LYS A 115 2.47 15.00 -3.12
N ILE A 116 3.17 13.94 -3.51
CA ILE A 116 4.58 13.76 -3.15
C ILE A 116 5.53 14.37 -4.18
N ASN A 117 5.01 15.09 -5.17
CA ASN A 117 5.80 15.83 -6.18
C ASN A 117 6.69 14.93 -7.04
N ARG A 118 6.17 13.79 -7.50
CA ARG A 118 6.95 12.85 -8.33
C ARG A 118 6.38 12.66 -9.71
#